data_df6558f3b97a9e996e399316e7ba5672
#
_entry.id   df6558f3b97a9e996e399316e7ba5672
#
_cell.length_a   1.000
_cell.length_b   1.000
_cell.length_c   1.000
_cell.angle_alpha   90.00
_cell.angle_beta   90.00
_cell.angle_gamma   90.00
#
_symmetry.space_group_name_H-M   'P 1'
#
loop_
_entity.id
_entity.type
_entity.pdbx_description
1 polymer ?
#
loop_
_entity_poly.entity_id
_entity_poly.type
_entity_poly.pdbx_seq_one_letter_code
_entity_poly.pdbx_strand_id
1 'polypeptide(L)'
;MAELQEYLRVSLAGTDFLLPANASFGVEQRDSMHLNEQGPVAAWWESNGVRCPVYHLNSELKPVHSDDWQHVVFLNARPQPVGLAVNDIQTIATSEIHVEAFQPLGKPPTAAGHLFSAAWVQGPEAMLVFEPRALAALLLSLGGAA
;
A
#
# COMPACT_ATOMS: atom_id res chain seq x y z
N MET A 1 -22.22 -18.47 -0.57
CA MET A 1 -21.25 -18.56 -1.66
C MET A 1 -20.04 -17.73 -1.31
N ALA A 2 -18.88 -18.34 -1.25
CA ALA A 2 -17.67 -17.63 -0.90
C ALA A 2 -17.29 -16.67 -2.03
N GLU A 3 -17.08 -15.41 -1.70
CA GLU A 3 -16.56 -14.46 -2.66
C GLU A 3 -15.12 -14.83 -3.00
N LEU A 4 -14.80 -14.75 -4.29
CA LEU A 4 -13.41 -14.89 -4.71
C LEU A 4 -12.62 -13.70 -4.18
N GLN A 5 -11.73 -13.95 -3.24
CA GLN A 5 -10.82 -12.93 -2.79
C GLN A 5 -9.64 -12.85 -3.75
N GLU A 6 -9.16 -11.64 -3.92
CA GLU A 6 -7.99 -11.39 -4.74
C GLU A 6 -6.99 -10.59 -3.93
N TYR A 7 -5.73 -10.73 -4.29
CA TYR A 7 -4.66 -9.92 -3.76
C TYR A 7 -4.05 -9.08 -4.88
N LEU A 8 -3.62 -7.90 -4.52
CA LEU A 8 -2.77 -7.09 -5.38
C LEU A 8 -1.33 -7.37 -4.97
N ARG A 9 -0.52 -7.77 -5.95
CA ARG A 9 0.92 -7.87 -5.77
C ARG A 9 1.51 -6.55 -6.20
N VAL A 10 2.15 -5.86 -5.26
CA VAL A 10 2.71 -4.54 -5.51
C VAL A 10 4.21 -4.58 -5.31
N SER A 11 4.94 -3.90 -6.18
CA SER A 11 6.39 -3.82 -6.10
C SER A 11 6.81 -2.45 -5.57
N LEU A 12 7.56 -2.46 -4.48
CA LEU A 12 8.09 -1.27 -3.83
C LEU A 12 9.59 -1.44 -3.63
N ALA A 13 10.39 -0.55 -4.21
CA ALA A 13 11.84 -0.53 -3.99
C ALA A 13 12.50 -1.90 -4.19
N GLY A 14 12.05 -2.63 -5.21
CA GLY A 14 12.60 -3.93 -5.55
C GLY A 14 12.04 -5.10 -4.74
N THR A 15 11.11 -4.87 -3.84
CA THR A 15 10.48 -5.90 -3.04
C THR A 15 9.00 -5.97 -3.34
N ASP A 16 8.47 -7.19 -3.46
CA ASP A 16 7.06 -7.41 -3.72
C ASP A 16 6.31 -7.69 -2.42
N PHE A 17 5.11 -7.12 -2.33
CA PHE A 17 4.21 -7.30 -1.20
C PHE A 17 2.82 -7.64 -1.71
N LEU A 18 2.00 -8.22 -0.85
CA LEU A 18 0.59 -8.47 -1.15
C LEU A 18 -0.28 -7.50 -0.35
N LEU A 19 -1.38 -7.09 -0.97
CA LEU A 19 -2.40 -6.27 -0.34
C LEU A 19 -3.76 -6.86 -0.71
N PRO A 20 -4.67 -7.10 0.26
CA PRO A 20 -6.00 -7.56 -0.10
C PRO A 20 -6.66 -6.57 -1.07
N ALA A 21 -7.16 -7.09 -2.19
CA ALA A 21 -7.69 -6.23 -3.24
C ALA A 21 -8.89 -5.40 -2.78
N ASN A 22 -9.69 -5.95 -1.86
CA ASN A 22 -10.86 -5.25 -1.33
C ASN A 22 -10.50 -4.07 -0.41
N ALA A 23 -9.23 -3.93 -0.02
CA ALA A 23 -8.77 -2.79 0.75
C ALA A 23 -8.58 -1.53 -0.11
N SER A 24 -8.47 -1.72 -1.41
CA SER A 24 -8.32 -0.62 -2.36
C SER A 24 -9.65 -0.30 -3.02
N PHE A 25 -9.96 0.98 -3.18
CA PHE A 25 -11.11 1.38 -3.97
C PHE A 25 -10.75 1.76 -5.40
N GLY A 26 -9.48 1.72 -5.76
CA GLY A 26 -9.05 1.99 -7.12
C GLY A 26 -7.55 2.01 -7.29
N VAL A 27 -7.14 1.89 -8.55
CA VAL A 27 -5.76 1.99 -8.98
C VAL A 27 -5.72 3.02 -10.10
N GLU A 28 -4.81 3.98 -9.99
CA GLU A 28 -4.61 5.00 -11.00
C GLU A 28 -3.19 4.99 -11.49
N GLN A 29 -2.96 5.61 -12.64
CA GLN A 29 -1.64 5.71 -13.22
C GLN A 29 -1.00 7.05 -12.86
N ARG A 30 0.32 7.07 -12.89
CA ARG A 30 1.11 8.28 -12.60
C ARG A 30 0.65 9.48 -13.39
N ASP A 31 0.25 9.29 -14.66
CA ASP A 31 -0.18 10.36 -15.55
C ASP A 31 -1.38 11.14 -15.02
N SER A 32 -2.19 10.51 -14.17
CA SER A 32 -3.38 11.13 -13.57
C SER A 32 -3.06 11.96 -12.34
N MET A 33 -1.80 12.02 -11.92
CA MET A 33 -1.38 12.64 -10.68
C MET A 33 -0.77 14.01 -10.91
N HIS A 34 -0.86 14.86 -9.89
CA HIS A 34 -0.10 16.10 -9.83
C HIS A 34 1.16 15.85 -9.00
N LEU A 35 2.32 15.81 -9.67
CA LEU A 35 3.57 15.50 -8.99
C LEU A 35 3.94 16.58 -8.01
N ASN A 36 4.49 16.17 -6.88
CA ASN A 36 4.94 17.06 -5.81
C ASN A 36 6.43 16.86 -5.57
N GLU A 37 7.19 17.93 -5.48
CA GLU A 37 8.65 17.83 -5.35
C GLU A 37 9.15 18.13 -3.95
N GLN A 38 8.27 18.55 -3.05
CA GLN A 38 8.66 18.96 -1.71
C GLN A 38 7.91 18.16 -0.64
N GLY A 39 8.61 17.91 0.46
CA GLY A 39 8.01 17.21 1.59
C GLY A 39 7.85 15.72 1.33
N PRO A 40 7.11 15.01 2.20
CA PRO A 40 6.99 13.55 2.13
C PRO A 40 5.99 13.06 1.07
N VAL A 41 5.10 13.92 0.59
CA VAL A 41 4.09 13.57 -0.41
C VAL A 41 4.72 13.55 -1.78
N ALA A 42 4.59 12.42 -2.49
CA ALA A 42 5.16 12.26 -3.83
C ALA A 42 4.27 12.88 -4.91
N ALA A 43 2.97 12.83 -4.73
CA ALA A 43 2.00 13.34 -5.69
C ALA A 43 0.67 13.59 -5.03
N TRP A 44 -0.22 14.29 -5.75
CA TRP A 44 -1.59 14.54 -5.31
C TRP A 44 -2.56 14.06 -6.38
N TRP A 45 -3.60 13.39 -5.96
CA TRP A 45 -4.70 12.98 -6.84
C TRP A 45 -5.95 13.74 -6.45
N GLU A 46 -6.63 14.32 -7.42
CA GLU A 46 -7.87 15.06 -7.18
C GLU A 46 -9.02 14.38 -7.88
N SER A 47 -10.09 14.17 -7.13
CA SER A 47 -11.34 13.61 -7.66
C SER A 47 -12.52 14.23 -6.91
N ASN A 48 -13.46 14.77 -7.66
CA ASN A 48 -14.68 15.36 -7.10
C ASN A 48 -14.41 16.40 -6.01
N GLY A 49 -13.35 17.20 -6.18
CA GLY A 49 -12.97 18.21 -5.21
C GLY A 49 -12.22 17.68 -4.00
N VAL A 50 -11.99 16.40 -3.92
CA VAL A 50 -11.19 15.79 -2.85
C VAL A 50 -9.76 15.60 -3.32
N ARG A 51 -8.83 16.02 -2.49
CA ARG A 51 -7.39 15.93 -2.78
C ARG A 51 -6.78 14.85 -1.90
N CYS A 52 -6.20 13.83 -2.53
CA CYS A 52 -5.62 12.67 -1.85
C CYS A 52 -4.10 12.69 -1.95
N PRO A 53 -3.38 12.58 -0.82
CA PRO A 53 -1.92 12.47 -0.88
C PRO A 53 -1.50 11.09 -1.34
N VAL A 54 -0.41 11.05 -2.10
CA VAL A 54 0.21 9.82 -2.60
C VAL A 54 1.64 9.78 -2.10
N TYR A 55 2.04 8.65 -1.52
CA TYR A 55 3.38 8.46 -0.98
C TYR A 55 4.11 7.38 -1.74
N HIS A 56 5.40 7.59 -2.01
CA HIS A 56 6.29 6.58 -2.54
C HIS A 56 7.32 6.24 -1.47
N LEU A 57 7.50 4.96 -1.19
CA LEU A 57 8.34 4.49 -0.10
C LEU A 57 9.56 3.77 -0.62
N ASN A 58 10.68 3.91 0.10
CA ASN A 58 11.89 3.13 -0.18
C ASN A 58 11.85 1.78 0.57
N SER A 59 12.95 1.03 0.51
CA SER A 59 13.03 -0.28 1.15
C SER A 59 12.93 -0.25 2.67
N GLU A 60 13.11 0.91 3.27
CA GLU A 60 12.94 1.11 4.72
C GLU A 60 11.54 1.66 5.05
N LEU A 61 10.65 1.71 4.07
CA LEU A 61 9.29 2.24 4.19
C LEU A 61 9.27 3.72 4.59
N LYS A 62 10.24 4.48 4.08
CA LYS A 62 10.31 5.92 4.27
C LYS A 62 9.97 6.64 2.98
N PRO A 63 9.35 7.83 3.06
CA PRO A 63 8.95 8.56 1.86
C PRO A 63 10.15 9.02 1.05
N VAL A 64 10.06 8.85 -0.26
CA VAL A 64 11.10 9.27 -1.22
C VAL A 64 10.44 9.89 -2.45
N HIS A 65 11.21 10.68 -3.18
CA HIS A 65 10.83 11.19 -4.49
C HIS A 65 11.65 10.45 -5.54
N SER A 66 10.97 9.73 -6.42
CA SER A 66 11.60 8.92 -7.45
C SER A 66 10.71 8.92 -8.67
N ASP A 67 11.29 8.68 -9.84
CA ASP A 67 10.56 8.66 -11.10
C ASP A 67 10.17 7.24 -11.54
N ASP A 68 10.47 6.24 -10.75
CA ASP A 68 10.32 4.85 -11.16
C ASP A 68 8.97 4.22 -10.85
N TRP A 69 8.10 4.89 -10.10
CA TRP A 69 6.76 4.37 -9.86
C TRP A 69 5.82 4.70 -11.01
N GLN A 70 4.88 3.79 -11.31
CA GLN A 70 3.98 3.91 -12.45
C GLN A 70 2.51 3.88 -12.07
N HIS A 71 2.18 3.29 -10.93
CA HIS A 71 0.81 3.08 -10.49
C HIS A 71 0.62 3.56 -9.06
N VAL A 72 -0.63 3.88 -8.72
CA VAL A 72 -1.00 4.25 -7.35
C VAL A 72 -2.18 3.40 -6.93
N VAL A 73 -2.05 2.76 -5.78
CA VAL A 73 -3.13 2.01 -5.14
C VAL A 73 -3.74 2.92 -4.07
N PHE A 74 -5.05 3.16 -4.15
CA PHE A 74 -5.74 4.01 -3.19
C PHE A 74 -6.40 3.18 -2.12
N LEU A 75 -6.16 3.57 -0.87
CA LEU A 75 -6.71 2.92 0.31
C LEU A 75 -7.76 3.80 0.95
N ASN A 76 -8.85 3.18 1.40
CA ASN A 76 -9.83 3.87 2.22
C ASN A 76 -9.22 4.13 3.59
N ALA A 77 -9.23 5.39 4.00
CA ALA A 77 -8.69 5.81 5.27
C ALA A 77 -9.43 7.04 5.76
N ARG A 78 -9.33 7.32 7.03
CA ARG A 78 -9.90 8.52 7.62
C ARG A 78 -8.78 9.38 8.21
N PRO A 79 -8.82 10.68 8.04
CA PRO A 79 -9.95 11.50 7.57
C PRO A 79 -10.10 11.56 6.06
N GLN A 80 -9.17 11.02 5.28
CA GLN A 80 -9.21 11.06 3.83
C GLN A 80 -8.52 9.83 3.24
N PRO A 81 -8.87 9.44 2.01
CA PRO A 81 -8.15 8.38 1.32
C PRO A 81 -6.68 8.73 1.13
N VAL A 82 -5.85 7.70 1.01
CA VAL A 82 -4.41 7.85 0.82
C VAL A 82 -3.95 6.89 -0.26
N GLY A 83 -2.97 7.33 -1.06
CA GLY A 83 -2.41 6.52 -2.14
C GLY A 83 -1.01 6.03 -1.85
N LEU A 84 -0.72 4.83 -2.30
CA LEU A 84 0.61 4.24 -2.27
C LEU A 84 1.11 4.10 -3.70
N ALA A 85 2.18 4.81 -4.03
CA ALA A 85 2.82 4.70 -5.34
C ALA A 85 3.66 3.42 -5.40
N VAL A 86 3.51 2.66 -6.47
CA VAL A 86 4.19 1.38 -6.63
C VAL A 86 4.82 1.31 -8.02
N ASN A 87 5.90 0.52 -8.13
CA ASN A 87 6.60 0.36 -9.41
C ASN A 87 5.81 -0.51 -10.38
N ASP A 88 5.14 -1.53 -9.85
CA ASP A 88 4.34 -2.46 -10.64
C ASP A 88 3.21 -3.00 -9.79
N ILE A 89 2.17 -3.51 -10.46
CA ILE A 89 0.99 -4.06 -9.80
C ILE A 89 0.43 -5.22 -10.62
N GLN A 90 0.01 -6.28 -9.92
CA GLN A 90 -0.57 -7.45 -10.54
C GLN A 90 -1.68 -7.99 -9.64
N THR A 91 -2.78 -8.42 -10.24
CA THR A 91 -3.87 -9.06 -9.51
C THR A 91 -3.64 -10.56 -9.46
N ILE A 92 -3.76 -11.16 -8.27
CA ILE A 92 -3.57 -12.59 -8.06
C ILE A 92 -4.80 -13.14 -7.34
N ALA A 93 -5.39 -14.20 -7.90
CA ALA A 93 -6.52 -14.88 -7.25
C ALA A 93 -6.04 -15.69 -6.05
N THR A 94 -6.84 -15.73 -4.98
CA THR A 94 -6.49 -16.49 -3.77
C THR A 94 -6.34 -17.97 -4.02
N SER A 95 -6.97 -18.50 -5.08
CA SER A 95 -6.82 -19.91 -5.46
C SER A 95 -5.41 -20.24 -5.93
N GLU A 96 -4.61 -19.24 -6.29
CA GLU A 96 -3.24 -19.41 -6.80
C GLU A 96 -2.19 -19.32 -5.71
N ILE A 97 -2.57 -18.88 -4.51
CA ILE A 97 -1.62 -18.64 -3.42
C ILE A 97 -2.16 -19.19 -2.11
N HIS A 98 -1.24 -19.51 -1.22
CA HIS A 98 -1.55 -19.91 0.14
C HIS A 98 -0.94 -18.92 1.10
N VAL A 99 -1.79 -18.13 1.74
CA VAL A 99 -1.37 -17.09 2.67
C VAL A 99 -1.57 -17.58 4.09
N GLU A 100 -0.53 -17.50 4.91
CA GLU A 100 -0.57 -17.88 6.31
C GLU A 100 -0.59 -16.65 7.19
N ALA A 101 -1.61 -16.56 8.05
CA ALA A 101 -1.69 -15.50 9.04
C ALA A 101 -0.66 -15.74 10.15
N PHE A 102 -0.12 -14.65 10.70
CA PHE A 102 0.78 -14.77 11.84
C PHE A 102 0.46 -13.71 12.88
N GLN A 103 0.93 -13.96 14.09
CA GLN A 103 0.78 -13.01 15.19
C GLN A 103 2.12 -12.33 15.44
N PRO A 104 2.26 -11.07 15.05
CA PRO A 104 3.50 -10.33 15.34
C PRO A 104 3.71 -10.18 16.83
N LEU A 105 4.97 -10.18 17.24
CA LEU A 105 5.36 -10.00 18.64
C LEU A 105 5.65 -8.53 18.92
N GLY A 106 5.41 -8.12 20.16
CA GLY A 106 5.72 -6.77 20.62
C GLY A 106 4.63 -5.76 20.31
N LYS A 107 4.96 -4.49 20.51
CA LYS A 107 4.02 -3.41 20.27
C LYS A 107 3.88 -3.13 18.79
N PRO A 108 2.66 -2.88 18.30
CA PRO A 108 2.48 -2.50 16.91
C PRO A 108 3.13 -1.14 16.61
N PRO A 109 3.75 -0.99 15.42
CA PRO A 109 4.39 0.27 15.05
C PRO A 109 3.42 1.38 14.66
N THR A 110 2.14 1.06 14.47
CA THR A 110 1.12 2.05 14.13
C THR A 110 -0.04 1.99 15.11
N ALA A 111 -0.83 3.07 15.17
CA ALA A 111 -2.02 3.12 16.00
C ALA A 111 -3.08 2.09 15.56
N ALA A 112 -3.04 1.65 14.31
CA ALA A 112 -3.98 0.69 13.76
C ALA A 112 -3.47 -0.75 13.80
N GLY A 113 -2.27 -1.01 14.35
CA GLY A 113 -1.72 -2.34 14.51
C GLY A 113 -0.40 -2.57 13.78
N HIS A 114 -0.06 -3.82 13.60
CA HIS A 114 1.15 -4.23 12.88
C HIS A 114 0.96 -4.07 11.38
N LEU A 115 2.02 -3.69 10.69
CA LEU A 115 2.00 -3.39 9.27
C LEU A 115 1.73 -4.62 8.40
N PHE A 116 2.14 -5.78 8.86
CA PHE A 116 1.96 -7.05 8.13
C PHE A 116 1.16 -8.03 8.98
N SER A 117 0.18 -8.70 8.35
CA SER A 117 -0.71 -9.62 9.05
C SER A 117 -0.49 -11.08 8.64
N ALA A 118 0.20 -11.32 7.54
CA ALA A 118 0.32 -12.65 6.97
C ALA A 118 1.49 -12.70 5.98
N ALA A 119 1.77 -13.87 5.47
CA ALA A 119 2.78 -14.06 4.43
C ALA A 119 2.37 -15.19 3.50
N TRP A 120 2.71 -15.04 2.23
CA TRP A 120 2.66 -16.11 1.25
C TRP A 120 4.03 -16.77 1.21
N VAL A 121 4.11 -17.99 1.73
CA VAL A 121 5.38 -18.71 1.84
C VAL A 121 5.57 -19.60 0.62
N GLN A 122 6.71 -19.45 -0.05
CA GLN A 122 7.07 -20.24 -1.22
C GLN A 122 8.48 -20.78 -1.00
N GLY A 123 8.59 -22.01 -0.44
CA GLY A 123 9.89 -22.59 -0.12
C GLY A 123 10.64 -21.69 0.88
N PRO A 124 11.87 -21.27 0.55
CA PRO A 124 12.64 -20.38 1.44
C PRO A 124 12.22 -18.92 1.38
N GLU A 125 11.34 -18.56 0.45
CA GLU A 125 10.91 -17.18 0.26
C GLU A 125 9.54 -16.94 0.85
N ALA A 126 9.31 -15.71 1.29
CA ALA A 126 8.01 -15.27 1.79
C ALA A 126 7.70 -13.88 1.26
N MET A 127 6.45 -13.69 0.86
CA MET A 127 5.94 -12.39 0.44
C MET A 127 4.98 -11.89 1.51
N LEU A 128 5.28 -10.75 2.12
CA LEU A 128 4.51 -10.23 3.23
C LEU A 128 3.20 -9.60 2.73
N VAL A 129 2.16 -9.75 3.54
CA VAL A 129 0.83 -9.19 3.26
C VAL A 129 0.62 -7.98 4.16
N PHE A 130 0.39 -6.81 3.55
CA PHE A 130 0.09 -5.60 4.30
C PHE A 130 -1.24 -5.73 5.04
N GLU A 131 -1.27 -5.23 6.27
CA GLU A 131 -2.52 -4.96 6.96
C GLU A 131 -3.01 -3.58 6.50
N PRO A 132 -4.17 -3.51 5.80
CA PRO A 132 -4.57 -2.26 5.13
C PRO A 132 -4.73 -1.06 6.06
N ARG A 133 -5.31 -1.27 7.24
CA ARG A 133 -5.51 -0.17 8.20
C ARG A 133 -4.18 0.35 8.73
N ALA A 134 -3.26 -0.54 9.01
CA ALA A 134 -1.94 -0.16 9.50
C ALA A 134 -1.14 0.54 8.41
N LEU A 135 -1.22 0.06 7.18
CA LEU A 135 -0.56 0.70 6.05
C LEU A 135 -1.11 2.12 5.84
N ALA A 136 -2.44 2.28 5.83
CA ALA A 136 -3.05 3.59 5.68
C ALA A 136 -2.65 4.53 6.82
N ALA A 137 -2.61 4.03 8.05
CA ALA A 137 -2.20 4.83 9.20
C ALA A 137 -0.74 5.28 9.08
N LEU A 138 0.13 4.38 8.61
CA LEU A 138 1.54 4.73 8.38
C LEU A 138 1.64 5.85 7.34
N LEU A 139 0.97 5.70 6.20
CA LEU A 139 1.04 6.68 5.12
C LEU A 139 0.52 8.04 5.57
N LEU A 140 -0.61 8.07 6.28
CA LEU A 140 -1.16 9.34 6.78
C LEU A 140 -0.23 10.01 7.78
N SER A 141 0.50 9.22 8.57
CA SER A 141 1.44 9.78 9.55
C SER A 141 2.64 10.46 8.89
N LEU A 142 2.98 10.07 7.66
CA LEU A 142 4.11 10.63 6.92
C LEU A 142 3.86 12.07 6.48
N GLY A 143 2.60 12.44 6.27
CA GLY A 143 2.23 13.79 5.88
C GLY A 143 2.32 14.79 7.02
N GLY A 144 2.66 14.34 8.19
CA GLY A 144 2.61 15.15 9.39
C GLY A 144 1.18 15.30 9.90
N ALA A 145 1.04 15.74 11.11
CA ALA A 145 -0.28 16.00 11.67
C ALA A 145 -0.86 17.20 10.91
N ALA A 146 -1.86 16.93 10.14
CA ALA A 146 -2.58 18.01 9.49
C ALA A 146 -3.46 18.69 10.54
#